data_d9472ada692c0f106525fe6dab5bd43e
#
_entry.id   d9472ada692c0f106525fe6dab5bd43e
#
_cell.length_a   1.000
_cell.length_b   1.000
_cell.length_c   1.000
_cell.angle_alpha   90.00
_cell.angle_beta   90.00
_cell.angle_gamma   90.00
#
_symmetry.space_group_name_H-M   'P 1'
#
loop_
_entity.id
_entity.type
_entity.pdbx_description
1 polymer ?
#
loop_
_entity_poly.entity_id
_entity_poly.type
_entity_poly.pdbx_seq_one_letter_code
_entity_poly.pdbx_strand_id
1 'polypeptide(L)'
;ALLSDGSWAIGLGFAETEAGTLAAATKAVGVRSGQVRVVVNKQGATTDASDIAAAFALLAHVLHKRTFEGREATSLVRRGLNQNEAAAELGISKQAISQRLHAAGWPAEQAGWQLALNLITRAADQTG
;
A
#
# COMPACT_ATOMS: atom_id res chain seq x y z
N ALA A 1 -3.78 -6.65 0.24
CA ALA A 1 -5.14 -7.17 -0.03
C ALA A 1 -6.21 -6.10 0.24
N LEU A 2 -6.26 -5.50 1.43
CA LEU A 2 -7.30 -4.52 1.78
C LEU A 2 -7.31 -3.30 0.86
N LEU A 3 -6.14 -2.81 0.44
CA LEU A 3 -6.03 -1.66 -0.46
C LEU A 3 -6.57 -1.98 -1.86
N SER A 4 -6.38 -3.21 -2.33
CA SER A 4 -6.84 -3.61 -3.66
C SER A 4 -8.33 -3.92 -3.71
N ASP A 5 -8.93 -4.32 -2.59
CA ASP A 5 -10.36 -4.61 -2.49
C ASP A 5 -11.21 -3.34 -2.64
N GLY A 6 -10.79 -2.24 -2.03
CA GLY A 6 -11.54 -0.99 -2.09
C GLY A 6 -12.82 -0.95 -1.27
N SER A 7 -13.20 -2.06 -0.65
CA SER A 7 -14.41 -2.15 0.17
C SER A 7 -14.17 -1.84 1.64
N TRP A 8 -12.92 -1.63 2.02
CA TRP A 8 -12.51 -1.39 3.41
C TRP A 8 -12.19 0.09 3.66
N ALA A 9 -12.50 0.55 4.86
CA ALA A 9 -11.98 1.80 5.40
C ALA A 9 -10.82 1.46 6.35
N ILE A 10 -9.66 2.05 6.11
CA ILE A 10 -8.43 1.75 6.85
C ILE A 10 -7.98 2.99 7.62
N GLY A 11 -7.77 2.84 8.92
CA GLY A 11 -7.22 3.88 9.77
C GLY A 11 -5.85 3.46 10.31
N LEU A 12 -4.89 4.36 10.21
CA LEU A 12 -3.56 4.18 10.80
C LEU A 12 -3.36 5.21 11.91
N GLY A 13 -2.92 4.75 13.06
CA GLY A 13 -2.68 5.61 14.22
C GLY A 13 -1.27 5.49 14.74
N PHE A 14 -0.70 6.60 15.14
CA PHE A 14 0.63 6.70 15.73
C PHE A 14 0.57 7.58 16.98
N ALA A 15 1.14 7.12 18.07
CA ALA A 15 1.20 7.88 19.33
C ALA A 15 2.34 7.38 20.21
N GLU A 16 2.61 8.10 21.28
CA GLU A 16 3.69 7.76 22.22
C GLU A 16 3.31 6.59 23.14
N THR A 17 2.01 6.30 23.30
CA THR A 17 1.51 5.20 24.13
C THR A 17 0.69 4.24 23.30
N GLU A 18 0.62 2.97 23.73
CA GLU A 18 -0.19 1.95 23.07
C GLU A 18 -1.68 2.33 23.02
N ALA A 19 -2.22 2.80 24.15
CA ALA A 19 -3.61 3.27 24.22
C ALA A 19 -3.86 4.44 23.28
N GLY A 20 -2.91 5.39 23.21
CA GLY A 20 -2.99 6.52 22.28
C GLY A 20 -2.92 6.09 20.83
N THR A 21 -2.13 5.08 20.51
CA THR A 21 -2.02 4.52 19.16
C THR A 21 -3.35 3.92 18.70
N LEU A 22 -3.99 3.14 19.57
CA LEU A 22 -5.31 2.57 19.28
C LEU A 22 -6.36 3.66 19.11
N ALA A 23 -6.38 4.66 19.98
CA ALA A 23 -7.31 5.79 19.89
C ALA A 23 -7.11 6.56 18.58
N ALA A 24 -5.86 6.83 18.19
CA ALA A 24 -5.54 7.49 16.93
C ALA A 24 -5.98 6.68 15.73
N ALA A 25 -5.75 5.37 15.72
CA ALA A 25 -6.19 4.48 14.65
C ALA A 25 -7.71 4.45 14.55
N THR A 26 -8.41 4.34 15.66
CA THR A 26 -9.88 4.35 15.71
C THR A 26 -10.43 5.68 15.17
N LYS A 27 -9.83 6.80 15.56
CA LYS A 27 -10.23 8.12 15.08
C LYS A 27 -10.00 8.27 13.57
N ALA A 28 -8.95 7.64 13.04
CA ALA A 28 -8.62 7.71 11.62
C ALA A 28 -9.60 6.94 10.75
N VAL A 29 -10.20 5.85 11.26
CA VAL A 29 -11.17 5.05 10.49
C VAL A 29 -12.37 5.92 10.12
N GLY A 30 -12.61 6.06 8.80
CA GLY A 30 -13.75 6.79 8.27
C GLY A 30 -14.89 5.84 7.88
N VAL A 31 -16.03 6.44 7.51
CA VAL A 31 -17.20 5.69 7.06
C VAL A 31 -17.17 5.39 5.55
N ARG A 32 -16.26 6.02 4.81
CA ARG A 32 -16.15 5.85 3.37
C ARG A 32 -15.16 4.74 3.04
N SER A 33 -15.64 3.69 2.38
CA SER A 33 -14.76 2.60 1.90
C SER A 33 -13.80 3.10 0.81
N GLY A 34 -12.69 2.40 0.64
CA GLY A 34 -11.66 2.75 -0.33
C GLY A 34 -10.72 3.87 0.12
N GLN A 35 -10.89 4.41 1.33
CA GLN A 35 -10.01 5.44 1.87
C GLN A 35 -9.05 4.87 2.92
N VAL A 36 -7.83 5.38 2.90
CA VAL A 36 -6.86 5.19 3.96
C VAL A 36 -6.68 6.53 4.66
N ARG A 37 -6.92 6.57 5.96
CA ARG A 37 -6.73 7.76 6.77
C ARG A 37 -5.68 7.51 7.83
N VAL A 38 -4.89 8.51 8.11
CA VAL A 38 -3.77 8.41 9.04
C VAL A 38 -3.89 9.50 10.10
N VAL A 39 -3.76 9.12 11.35
CA VAL A 39 -3.70 10.05 12.47
C VAL A 39 -2.42 9.79 13.25
N VAL A 40 -1.60 10.81 13.39
CA VAL A 40 -0.41 10.78 14.25
C VAL A 40 -0.69 11.67 15.45
N ASN A 41 -0.84 11.07 16.61
CA ASN A 41 -1.14 11.78 17.85
C ASN A 41 0.14 12.30 18.48
N LYS A 42 0.71 13.34 17.86
CA LYS A 42 1.96 13.96 18.26
C LYS A 42 1.94 15.42 17.81
N GLN A 43 2.51 16.28 18.63
CA GLN A 43 2.63 17.69 18.29
C GLN A 43 3.55 17.86 17.06
N GLY A 44 3.07 18.58 16.03
CA GLY A 44 3.83 18.82 14.80
C GLY A 44 3.79 17.69 13.78
N ALA A 45 2.97 16.66 14.00
CA ALA A 45 2.94 15.45 13.17
C ALA A 45 1.92 15.49 12.00
N THR A 46 1.30 16.62 11.73
CA THR A 46 0.30 16.76 10.67
C THR A 46 0.90 16.44 9.29
N THR A 47 2.13 16.86 9.03
CA THR A 47 2.84 16.58 7.77
C THR A 47 3.09 15.09 7.61
N ASP A 48 3.51 14.40 8.68
CA ASP A 48 3.78 12.95 8.62
C ASP A 48 2.50 12.19 8.30
N ALA A 49 1.39 12.52 8.94
CA ALA A 49 0.10 11.88 8.67
C ALA A 49 -0.35 12.11 7.22
N SER A 50 -0.18 13.32 6.72
CA SER A 50 -0.51 13.69 5.35
C SER A 50 0.33 12.93 4.32
N ASP A 51 1.63 12.82 4.56
CA ASP A 51 2.56 12.11 3.68
C ASP A 51 2.25 10.60 3.63
N ILE A 52 2.01 10.00 4.78
CA ILE A 52 1.65 8.57 4.85
C ILE A 52 0.32 8.33 4.11
N ALA A 53 -0.68 9.16 4.36
CA ALA A 53 -1.98 9.06 3.69
C ALA A 53 -1.85 9.20 2.17
N ALA A 54 -1.00 10.13 1.71
CA ALA A 54 -0.74 10.34 0.28
C ALA A 54 -0.08 9.11 -0.36
N ALA A 55 0.91 8.50 0.30
CA ALA A 55 1.55 7.28 -0.19
C ALA A 55 0.55 6.14 -0.35
N PHE A 56 -0.31 5.92 0.64
CA PHE A 56 -1.35 4.89 0.56
C PHE A 56 -2.41 5.21 -0.48
N ALA A 57 -2.76 6.48 -0.67
CA ALA A 57 -3.70 6.89 -1.71
C ALA A 57 -3.16 6.56 -3.12
N LEU A 58 -1.87 6.83 -3.35
CA LEU A 58 -1.21 6.50 -4.62
C LEU A 58 -1.16 4.98 -4.84
N LEU A 59 -0.80 4.22 -3.82
CA LEU A 59 -0.80 2.75 -3.87
C LEU A 59 -2.18 2.20 -4.17
N ALA A 60 -3.20 2.68 -3.47
CA ALA A 60 -4.57 2.26 -3.69
C ALA A 60 -5.01 2.54 -5.14
N HIS A 61 -4.65 3.69 -5.68
CA HIS A 61 -4.98 4.05 -7.06
C HIS A 61 -4.35 3.08 -8.07
N VAL A 62 -3.07 2.75 -7.89
CA VAL A 62 -2.37 1.78 -8.75
C VAL A 62 -3.03 0.41 -8.67
N LEU A 63 -3.32 -0.06 -7.45
CA LEU A 63 -3.90 -1.39 -7.23
C LEU A 63 -5.32 -1.50 -7.79
N HIS A 64 -6.13 -0.45 -7.65
CA HIS A 64 -7.50 -0.44 -8.14
C HIS A 64 -7.62 -0.44 -9.66
N LYS A 65 -6.66 0.15 -10.35
CA LYS A 65 -6.68 0.25 -11.82
C LYS A 65 -6.25 -1.02 -12.52
N ARG A 66 -5.75 -2.01 -11.81
CA ARG A 66 -5.25 -3.23 -12.43
C ARG A 66 -6.34 -4.02 -13.12
N THR A 67 -6.01 -4.52 -14.30
CA THR A 67 -6.80 -5.52 -15.00
C THR A 67 -6.69 -6.87 -14.28
N PHE A 68 -7.55 -7.82 -14.66
CA PHE A 68 -7.45 -9.19 -14.17
C PHE A 68 -6.06 -9.79 -14.46
N GLU A 69 -5.57 -9.63 -15.68
CA GLU A 69 -4.26 -10.13 -16.11
C GLU A 69 -3.12 -9.49 -15.33
N GLY A 70 -3.22 -8.21 -15.03
CA GLY A 70 -2.25 -7.50 -14.18
C GLY A 70 -2.23 -8.02 -12.76
N ARG A 71 -3.39 -8.31 -12.20
CA ARG A 71 -3.52 -8.89 -10.85
C ARG A 71 -2.91 -10.28 -10.78
N GLU A 72 -3.17 -11.12 -11.78
CA GLU A 72 -2.55 -12.45 -11.86
C GLU A 72 -1.03 -12.35 -11.89
N ALA A 73 -0.49 -11.54 -12.79
CA ALA A 73 0.95 -11.38 -12.95
C ALA A 73 1.61 -10.86 -11.67
N THR A 74 1.08 -9.80 -11.08
CA THR A 74 1.64 -9.22 -9.84
C THR A 74 1.51 -10.15 -8.65
N SER A 75 0.45 -10.95 -8.57
CA SER A 75 0.27 -11.95 -7.53
C SER A 75 1.38 -12.99 -7.54
N LEU A 76 1.77 -13.47 -8.72
CA LEU A 76 2.82 -14.47 -8.85
C LEU A 76 4.19 -13.93 -8.42
N VAL A 77 4.57 -12.76 -8.92
CA VAL A 77 5.88 -12.18 -8.54
C VAL A 77 5.91 -11.73 -7.08
N ARG A 78 4.77 -11.33 -6.52
CA ARG A 78 4.67 -11.00 -5.08
C ARG A 78 4.92 -12.23 -4.21
N ARG A 79 4.52 -13.42 -4.69
CA ARG A 79 4.78 -14.69 -4.00
C ARG A 79 6.22 -15.19 -4.15
N GLY A 80 7.06 -14.48 -4.91
CA GLY A 80 8.47 -14.79 -5.06
C GLY A 80 8.86 -15.45 -6.39
N LEU A 81 7.92 -15.66 -7.31
CA LEU A 81 8.25 -16.19 -8.63
C LEU A 81 9.00 -15.14 -9.44
N ASN A 82 10.03 -15.56 -10.16
CA ASN A 82 10.65 -14.68 -11.16
C ASN A 82 9.79 -14.60 -12.42
N GLN A 83 10.15 -13.73 -13.37
CA GLN A 83 9.35 -13.54 -14.57
C GLN A 83 9.25 -14.81 -15.43
N ASN A 84 10.31 -15.61 -15.52
CA ASN A 84 10.28 -16.86 -16.28
C ASN A 84 9.29 -17.85 -15.65
N GLU A 85 9.34 -18.00 -14.35
CA GLU A 85 8.44 -18.88 -13.60
C GLU A 85 6.98 -18.40 -13.69
N ALA A 86 6.76 -17.11 -13.55
CA ALA A 86 5.41 -16.53 -13.66
C ALA A 86 4.85 -16.70 -15.07
N ALA A 87 5.65 -16.49 -16.10
CA ALA A 87 5.25 -16.71 -17.50
C ALA A 87 4.87 -18.17 -17.74
N ALA A 88 5.66 -19.11 -17.23
CA ALA A 88 5.38 -20.54 -17.35
C ALA A 88 4.06 -20.90 -16.65
N GLU A 89 3.84 -20.38 -15.47
CA GLU A 89 2.60 -20.62 -14.69
C GLU A 89 1.36 -20.15 -15.45
N LEU A 90 1.44 -18.99 -16.11
CA LEU A 90 0.32 -18.42 -16.86
C LEU A 90 0.25 -18.92 -18.30
N GLY A 91 1.21 -19.73 -18.77
CA GLY A 91 1.25 -20.22 -20.14
C GLY A 91 1.47 -19.11 -21.17
N ILE A 92 2.22 -18.07 -20.84
CA ILE A 92 2.50 -16.94 -21.72
C ILE A 92 4.01 -16.76 -21.90
N SER A 93 4.41 -15.93 -22.86
CA SER A 93 5.82 -15.63 -23.09
C SER A 93 6.40 -14.75 -21.99
N LYS A 94 7.74 -14.77 -21.84
CA LYS A 94 8.46 -13.87 -20.94
C LYS A 94 8.20 -12.40 -21.29
N GLN A 95 8.12 -12.09 -22.58
CA GLN A 95 7.81 -10.75 -23.06
C GLN A 95 6.41 -10.32 -22.62
N ALA A 96 5.43 -11.23 -22.70
CA ALA A 96 4.05 -10.95 -22.30
C ALA A 96 3.93 -10.69 -20.80
N ILE A 97 4.61 -11.48 -19.95
CA ILE A 97 4.59 -11.24 -18.50
C ILE A 97 5.25 -9.90 -18.15
N SER A 98 6.36 -9.56 -18.81
CA SER A 98 7.03 -8.28 -18.62
C SER A 98 6.10 -7.11 -18.95
N GLN A 99 5.38 -7.20 -20.06
CA GLN A 99 4.40 -6.18 -20.46
C GLN A 99 3.24 -6.06 -19.47
N ARG A 100 2.72 -7.19 -18.99
CA ARG A 100 1.64 -7.20 -17.98
C ARG A 100 2.09 -6.56 -16.67
N LEU A 101 3.29 -6.86 -16.20
CA LEU A 101 3.84 -6.27 -14.98
C LEU A 101 4.07 -4.76 -15.14
N HIS A 102 4.57 -4.34 -16.29
CA HIS A 102 4.76 -2.91 -16.58
C HIS A 102 3.43 -2.16 -16.61
N ALA A 103 2.46 -2.70 -17.35
CA ALA A 103 1.11 -2.10 -17.44
C ALA A 103 0.39 -2.08 -16.09
N ALA A 104 0.64 -3.06 -15.24
CA ALA A 104 0.09 -3.13 -13.89
C ALA A 104 0.77 -2.18 -12.90
N GLY A 105 1.84 -1.50 -13.29
CA GLY A 105 2.58 -0.58 -12.42
C GLY A 105 3.32 -1.31 -11.30
N TRP A 106 3.84 -2.50 -11.56
CA TRP A 106 4.54 -3.28 -10.55
C TRP A 106 5.76 -2.55 -9.95
N PRO A 107 6.66 -1.93 -10.76
CA PRO A 107 7.76 -1.15 -10.20
C PRO A 107 7.29 0.04 -9.35
N ALA A 108 6.22 0.70 -9.76
CA ALA A 108 5.63 1.80 -8.99
C ALA A 108 5.05 1.32 -7.66
N GLU A 109 4.42 0.15 -7.65
CA GLU A 109 3.93 -0.46 -6.41
C GLU A 109 5.09 -0.76 -5.45
N GLN A 110 6.17 -1.36 -5.94
CA GLN A 110 7.33 -1.67 -5.10
C GLN A 110 7.95 -0.40 -4.50
N ALA A 111 8.15 0.62 -5.32
CA ALA A 111 8.66 1.92 -4.86
C ALA A 111 7.70 2.59 -3.87
N GLY A 112 6.41 2.51 -4.12
CA GLY A 112 5.38 3.07 -3.25
C GLY A 112 5.32 2.40 -1.89
N TRP A 113 5.44 1.08 -1.83
CA TRP A 113 5.52 0.35 -0.56
C TRP A 113 6.77 0.72 0.24
N GLN A 114 7.91 0.88 -0.43
CA GLN A 114 9.13 1.32 0.23
C GLN A 114 8.99 2.73 0.78
N LEU A 115 8.37 3.63 0.02
CA LEU A 115 8.09 5.00 0.48
C LEU A 115 7.17 4.97 1.72
N ALA A 116 6.08 4.20 1.66
CA ALA A 116 5.15 4.09 2.78
C ALA A 116 5.86 3.55 4.03
N LEU A 117 6.68 2.52 3.88
CA LEU A 117 7.45 1.95 4.98
C LEU A 117 8.41 2.97 5.58
N ASN A 118 9.12 3.72 4.76
CA ASN A 118 10.05 4.76 5.23
C ASN A 118 9.33 5.86 5.99
N LEU A 119 8.17 6.29 5.52
CA LEU A 119 7.37 7.32 6.18
C LEU A 119 6.82 6.83 7.52
N ILE A 120 6.35 5.59 7.58
CA ILE A 120 5.85 4.98 8.82
C ILE A 120 6.99 4.84 9.83
N THR A 121 8.14 4.35 9.40
CA THR A 121 9.32 4.18 10.25
C THR A 121 9.77 5.52 10.83
N ARG A 122 9.80 6.55 9.99
CA ARG A 122 10.16 7.91 10.42
C ARG A 122 9.18 8.46 11.46
N ALA A 123 7.89 8.26 11.25
CA ALA A 123 6.86 8.68 12.19
C ALA A 123 6.97 7.93 13.52
N ALA A 124 7.22 6.62 13.48
CA ALA A 124 7.39 5.79 14.67
C ALA A 124 8.64 6.17 15.47
N ASP A 125 9.76 6.43 14.79
CA ASP A 125 11.01 6.82 15.45
C ASP A 125 10.88 8.16 16.20
N GLN A 126 10.04 9.07 15.67
CA GLN A 126 9.80 10.37 16.29
C GLN A 126 8.84 10.28 17.49
N THR A 127 8.04 9.23 17.61
CA THR A 127 7.12 9.02 18.72
C THR A 127 7.72 8.23 19.89
N GLY A 128 8.81 7.57 19.61
CA GLY A 128 9.58 6.82 20.62
C GLY A 128 10.75 7.60 21.14
#